data_ae93bc08b960787540da3e78c62ae95c
#
_entry.id   ae93bc08b960787540da3e78c62ae95c
#
_cell.length_a   1.000
_cell.length_b   1.000
_cell.length_c   1.000
_cell.angle_alpha   90.00
_cell.angle_beta   90.00
_cell.angle_gamma   90.00
#
_symmetry.space_group_name_H-M   'P 1'
#
loop_
_entity.id
_entity.type
_entity.pdbx_description
1 polymer ?
#
loop_
_entity_poly.entity_id
_entity_poly.type
_entity_poly.pdbx_seq_one_letter_code
_entity_poly.pdbx_strand_id
1 'polypeptide(L)'
;MGSLPGGQRSPSSMMGSYGDVLPMRGRSRRSRGASALASLFTRPMESLGACAAISLFVYALMRFGVGSSGDVGSSPGLGGRGSAVSAFIPAKIDVAKVQRSCVSRKDGAGAVLITGSAGFVGFHTSLALRDQGWGVLGLDNVNDYYPTSLKRARMRELEKAGVHTVEADLNDRSVVRDALDACKFTHILHLAAQAGVRYAVKNPGSYVHSNVAGMVNIMEEIIRTSPMPKVVFASSSSVYGLNTKVPFKEDDVTDSPAS
;
A
#
# COMPACT_ATOMS: atom_id res chain seq x y z
N MET A 1 48.45 -34.91 -56.65
CA MET A 1 47.91 -34.43 -57.96
C MET A 1 46.38 -34.56 -57.81
N GLY A 2 45.69 -33.55 -57.71
CA GLY A 2 45.08 -32.48 -58.38
C GLY A 2 43.96 -31.91 -57.54
N SER A 3 44.09 -30.75 -57.21
CA SER A 3 43.28 -29.51 -57.44
C SER A 3 41.79 -29.54 -57.03
N LEU A 4 41.50 -28.64 -56.11
CA LEU A 4 40.21 -27.97 -55.83
C LEU A 4 39.68 -27.22 -57.07
N PRO A 5 38.38 -26.85 -57.11
CA PRO A 5 37.92 -25.63 -56.46
C PRO A 5 36.49 -25.74 -55.89
N GLY A 6 36.15 -25.07 -54.80
CA GLY A 6 35.74 -23.71 -54.55
C GLY A 6 34.35 -23.34 -55.07
N GLY A 7 33.38 -23.25 -54.18
CA GLY A 7 32.03 -22.74 -54.50
C GLY A 7 31.34 -22.24 -53.27
N GLN A 8 31.62 -21.00 -52.88
CA GLN A 8 30.80 -20.21 -51.90
C GLN A 8 29.41 -19.98 -52.49
N ARG A 9 28.38 -20.34 -51.77
CA ARG A 9 27.02 -19.82 -51.96
C ARG A 9 26.56 -19.11 -50.70
N SER A 10 26.47 -17.82 -50.77
CA SER A 10 25.80 -16.92 -49.87
C SER A 10 24.30 -17.24 -49.82
N PRO A 11 23.63 -17.18 -48.63
CA PRO A 11 22.18 -17.19 -48.60
C PRO A 11 21.65 -15.79 -48.79
N SER A 12 21.02 -15.58 -49.92
CA SER A 12 20.22 -14.42 -50.24
C SER A 12 18.89 -14.46 -49.50
N SER A 13 18.62 -13.38 -48.78
CA SER A 13 17.35 -12.70 -48.59
C SER A 13 16.05 -13.49 -48.83
N MET A 14 15.36 -13.82 -47.75
CA MET A 14 13.90 -13.87 -47.72
C MET A 14 13.39 -12.75 -46.83
N MET A 15 13.22 -11.58 -47.43
CA MET A 15 12.39 -10.49 -46.93
C MET A 15 10.95 -10.84 -47.28
N GLY A 16 10.22 -11.43 -46.32
CA GLY A 16 8.78 -11.56 -46.36
C GLY A 16 8.14 -10.20 -46.14
N SER A 17 7.44 -9.70 -47.12
CA SER A 17 6.59 -8.53 -47.12
C SER A 17 5.54 -8.64 -45.99
N TYR A 18 5.63 -7.80 -44.96
CA TYR A 18 4.53 -7.52 -44.06
C TYR A 18 3.63 -6.49 -44.72
N GLY A 19 2.56 -6.99 -45.34
CA GLY A 19 1.48 -6.21 -45.86
C GLY A 19 0.55 -5.71 -44.75
N ASP A 20 0.18 -4.45 -44.90
CA ASP A 20 -1.06 -3.79 -44.44
C ASP A 20 -1.51 -3.98 -43.00
N VAL A 21 -1.01 -3.12 -42.12
CA VAL A 21 -1.62 -2.78 -40.86
C VAL A 21 -2.79 -1.82 -41.11
N LEU A 22 -4.02 -2.34 -41.07
CA LEU A 22 -5.25 -1.55 -41.06
C LEU A 22 -5.28 -0.65 -39.79
N PRO A 23 -5.73 0.61 -39.89
CA PRO A 23 -5.84 1.49 -38.75
C PRO A 23 -6.91 0.97 -37.78
N MET A 24 -6.49 0.55 -36.60
CA MET A 24 -7.37 0.22 -35.49
C MET A 24 -8.13 1.47 -35.07
N ARG A 25 -9.41 1.53 -35.42
CA ARG A 25 -10.36 2.48 -34.81
C ARG A 25 -10.30 2.32 -33.30
N GLY A 26 -9.86 3.36 -32.60
CA GLY A 26 -9.82 3.46 -31.16
C GLY A 26 -11.23 3.30 -30.57
N ARG A 27 -11.59 2.09 -30.17
CA ARG A 27 -12.63 1.88 -29.18
C ARG A 27 -12.00 2.12 -27.81
N SER A 28 -12.31 3.27 -27.24
CA SER A 28 -12.13 3.57 -25.85
C SER A 28 -12.70 2.41 -25.01
N ARG A 29 -11.88 1.46 -24.63
CA ARG A 29 -12.19 0.50 -23.57
C ARG A 29 -12.12 1.29 -22.26
N ARG A 30 -13.24 1.90 -21.86
CA ARG A 30 -13.44 2.29 -20.47
C ARG A 30 -13.16 1.04 -19.63
N SER A 31 -12.12 1.13 -18.81
CA SER A 31 -11.66 0.05 -17.95
C SER A 31 -12.79 -0.34 -16.99
N ARG A 32 -13.37 -1.52 -17.17
CA ARG A 32 -14.35 -2.10 -16.22
C ARG A 32 -13.79 -2.28 -14.81
N GLY A 33 -12.48 -2.18 -14.63
CA GLY A 33 -11.82 -2.24 -13.32
C GLY A 33 -12.06 -1.02 -12.44
N ALA A 34 -12.20 0.18 -13.02
CA ALA A 34 -12.44 1.39 -12.24
C ALA A 34 -13.84 1.42 -11.59
N SER A 35 -14.84 0.80 -12.23
CA SER A 35 -16.19 0.73 -11.66
C SER A 35 -16.29 -0.25 -10.48
N ALA A 36 -15.47 -1.30 -10.44
CA ALA A 36 -15.45 -2.25 -9.33
C ALA A 36 -14.88 -1.63 -8.04
N LEU A 37 -13.84 -0.81 -8.16
CA LEU A 37 -13.27 -0.09 -7.00
C LEU A 37 -14.23 0.98 -6.47
N ALA A 38 -14.92 1.70 -7.35
CA ALA A 38 -15.93 2.69 -6.93
C ALA A 38 -17.10 2.04 -6.17
N SER A 39 -17.49 0.80 -6.53
CA SER A 39 -18.56 0.08 -5.85
C SER A 39 -18.20 -0.38 -4.44
N LEU A 40 -16.91 -0.55 -4.12
CA LEU A 40 -16.46 -0.86 -2.77
C LEU A 40 -16.71 0.29 -1.78
N PHE A 41 -16.71 1.54 -2.28
CA PHE A 41 -16.92 2.72 -1.44
C PHE A 41 -18.40 3.12 -1.28
N THR A 42 -19.32 2.55 -2.10
CA THR A 42 -20.73 2.96 -2.12
C THR A 42 -21.69 1.94 -1.47
N ARG A 43 -21.21 0.74 -1.10
CA ARG A 43 -22.06 -0.26 -0.44
C ARG A 43 -22.11 -0.03 1.06
N PRO A 44 -23.29 0.00 1.71
CA PRO A 44 -23.36 -0.04 3.17
C PRO A 44 -22.77 -1.35 3.67
N MET A 45 -21.99 -1.27 4.75
CA MET A 45 -21.32 -2.41 5.41
C MET A 45 -22.35 -3.33 6.08
N GLU A 46 -22.92 -4.27 5.36
CA GLU A 46 -23.75 -5.34 5.96
C GLU A 46 -23.07 -6.71 6.07
N SER A 47 -21.76 -6.83 5.70
CA SER A 47 -21.01 -8.08 5.83
C SER A 47 -19.87 -7.97 6.84
N LEU A 48 -20.19 -7.93 8.11
CA LEU A 48 -19.26 -7.78 9.25
C LEU A 48 -18.74 -9.11 9.84
N GLY A 49 -18.78 -10.21 9.12
CA GLY A 49 -18.41 -11.53 9.70
C GLY A 49 -16.91 -11.75 9.92
N ALA A 50 -16.06 -11.44 8.95
CA ALA A 50 -14.63 -11.78 9.01
C ALA A 50 -13.77 -10.70 9.69
N CYS A 51 -14.17 -9.43 9.66
CA CYS A 51 -13.48 -8.34 10.37
C CYS A 51 -13.68 -8.37 11.89
N ALA A 52 -14.70 -9.07 12.39
CA ALA A 52 -15.05 -9.10 13.82
C ALA A 52 -13.98 -9.78 14.70
N ALA A 53 -13.29 -10.79 14.21
CA ALA A 53 -12.30 -11.52 15.00
C ALA A 53 -11.03 -10.69 15.26
N ILE A 54 -10.52 -10.00 14.24
CA ILE A 54 -9.33 -9.14 14.39
C ILE A 54 -9.71 -7.86 15.16
N SER A 55 -10.89 -7.30 14.90
CA SER A 55 -11.41 -6.15 15.66
C SER A 55 -11.68 -6.48 17.11
N LEU A 56 -12.16 -7.70 17.44
CA LEU A 56 -12.34 -8.17 18.82
C LEU A 56 -10.99 -8.37 19.53
N PHE A 57 -9.97 -8.84 18.85
CA PHE A 57 -8.63 -9.00 19.42
C PHE A 57 -7.99 -7.64 19.73
N VAL A 58 -8.08 -6.69 18.81
CA VAL A 58 -7.61 -5.31 19.01
C VAL A 58 -8.44 -4.61 20.09
N TYR A 59 -9.76 -4.80 20.12
CA TYR A 59 -10.65 -4.24 21.14
C TYR A 59 -10.40 -4.84 22.53
N ALA A 60 -10.11 -6.14 22.63
CA ALA A 60 -9.74 -6.81 23.88
C ALA A 60 -8.40 -6.27 24.42
N LEU A 61 -7.41 -6.04 23.56
CA LEU A 61 -6.14 -5.40 23.96
C LEU A 61 -6.33 -3.97 24.46
N MET A 62 -7.31 -3.23 23.94
CA MET A 62 -7.60 -1.86 24.38
C MET A 62 -8.38 -1.80 25.72
N ARG A 63 -9.16 -2.83 26.07
CA ARG A 63 -9.94 -2.86 27.33
C ARG A 63 -9.20 -3.44 28.53
N PHE A 64 -8.23 -4.32 28.30
CA PHE A 64 -7.37 -4.87 29.36
C PHE A 64 -6.04 -4.14 29.37
N GLY A 65 -6.06 -2.85 29.71
CA GLY A 65 -4.86 -2.10 30.06
C GLY A 65 -4.17 -2.79 31.24
N VAL A 66 -3.12 -3.52 30.97
CA VAL A 66 -2.22 -4.05 32.00
C VAL A 66 -1.46 -2.86 32.59
N GLY A 67 -1.97 -2.33 33.67
CA GLY A 67 -1.21 -1.46 34.55
C GLY A 67 -0.07 -2.27 35.15
N SER A 68 1.14 -2.01 34.74
CA SER A 68 2.35 -2.45 35.42
C SER A 68 3.08 -1.22 35.91
N SER A 69 2.77 -0.83 37.15
CA SER A 69 3.68 -0.04 37.97
C SER A 69 4.66 -1.03 38.60
N GLY A 70 5.89 -1.05 38.14
CA GLY A 70 7.00 -1.82 38.69
C GLY A 70 8.22 -0.93 38.72
N ASP A 71 8.50 -0.37 39.92
CA ASP A 71 9.78 0.23 40.24
C ASP A 71 10.90 -0.79 40.00
N VAL A 72 11.86 -0.45 39.16
CA VAL A 72 13.12 -1.20 39.06
C VAL A 72 14.28 -0.27 39.36
N GLY A 73 14.94 -0.62 40.44
CA GLY A 73 16.07 0.06 41.02
C GLY A 73 17.24 0.28 40.07
N SER A 74 17.91 1.38 40.35
CA SER A 74 19.17 1.84 39.79
C SER A 74 20.30 0.81 39.95
N SER A 75 20.98 0.48 38.87
CA SER A 75 22.31 -0.17 38.87
C SER A 75 23.34 0.66 38.12
N PRO A 76 24.59 0.67 38.55
CA PRO A 76 25.60 1.65 38.13
C PRO A 76 26.31 1.28 36.82
N GLY A 77 26.79 2.31 36.19
CA GLY A 77 27.33 2.43 34.86
C GLY A 77 28.42 1.46 34.43
N LEU A 78 28.35 1.14 33.15
CA LEU A 78 29.49 0.76 32.32
C LEU A 78 29.53 1.68 31.11
N GLY A 79 30.59 2.47 31.01
CA GLY A 79 30.85 3.38 29.91
C GLY A 79 31.01 2.63 28.60
N GLY A 80 30.03 2.79 27.70
CA GLY A 80 30.08 2.37 26.31
C GLY A 80 30.10 3.60 25.42
N ARG A 81 31.10 3.69 24.56
CA ARG A 81 31.31 4.75 23.58
C ARG A 81 30.00 5.03 22.82
N GLY A 82 29.54 6.29 22.89
CA GLY A 82 28.37 6.76 22.22
C GLY A 82 28.49 6.60 20.71
N SER A 83 27.79 5.60 20.19
CA SER A 83 27.25 5.66 18.84
C SER A 83 26.28 6.82 18.84
N ALA A 84 26.57 7.87 18.07
CA ALA A 84 25.64 8.98 17.89
C ALA A 84 24.35 8.40 17.29
N VAL A 85 23.35 8.20 18.14
CA VAL A 85 21.98 7.97 17.71
C VAL A 85 21.62 9.28 17.01
N SER A 86 21.64 9.27 15.68
CA SER A 86 21.10 10.35 14.87
C SER A 86 19.70 10.60 15.40
N ALA A 87 19.49 11.73 16.05
CA ALA A 87 18.18 12.14 16.50
C ALA A 87 17.30 12.17 15.23
N PHE A 88 16.37 11.24 15.14
CA PHE A 88 15.37 11.22 14.06
C PHE A 88 14.52 12.48 14.24
N ILE A 89 14.82 13.50 13.44
CA ILE A 89 13.97 14.68 13.32
C ILE A 89 12.78 14.21 12.47
N PRO A 90 11.57 14.14 13.03
CA PRO A 90 10.42 13.73 12.24
C PRO A 90 10.31 14.63 11.03
N ALA A 91 10.19 14.04 9.84
CA ALA A 91 10.05 14.76 8.60
C ALA A 91 8.76 15.61 8.68
N LYS A 92 8.90 16.92 8.74
CA LYS A 92 7.76 17.83 8.75
C LYS A 92 7.03 17.70 7.42
N ILE A 93 5.74 17.37 7.44
CA ILE A 93 4.95 17.26 6.22
C ILE A 93 4.77 18.66 5.58
N ASP A 94 4.71 18.71 4.27
CA ASP A 94 4.30 19.90 3.53
C ASP A 94 2.77 20.01 3.54
N VAL A 95 2.24 20.67 4.58
CA VAL A 95 0.80 20.82 4.80
C VAL A 95 0.09 21.40 3.57
N ALA A 96 0.70 22.36 2.87
CA ALA A 96 0.09 22.97 1.70
C ALA A 96 -0.04 21.97 0.53
N LYS A 97 0.96 21.10 0.32
CA LYS A 97 0.86 20.03 -0.68
C LYS A 97 -0.17 18.98 -0.29
N VAL A 98 -0.18 18.57 0.98
CA VAL A 98 -1.18 17.64 1.52
C VAL A 98 -2.58 18.18 1.27
N GLN A 99 -2.88 19.41 1.68
CA GLN A 99 -4.20 20.01 1.50
C GLN A 99 -4.61 20.09 0.02
N ARG A 100 -3.71 20.52 -0.88
CA ARG A 100 -4.01 20.56 -2.32
C ARG A 100 -4.31 19.18 -2.89
N SER A 101 -3.59 18.14 -2.44
CA SER A 101 -3.80 16.75 -2.86
C SER A 101 -5.18 16.23 -2.45
N CYS A 102 -5.64 16.64 -1.28
CA CYS A 102 -6.92 16.22 -0.69
C CYS A 102 -8.16 16.88 -1.35
N VAL A 103 -7.98 17.91 -2.15
CA VAL A 103 -9.11 18.58 -2.80
C VAL A 103 -9.73 17.66 -3.85
N SER A 104 -11.00 17.32 -3.67
CA SER A 104 -11.78 16.61 -4.69
C SER A 104 -12.04 17.51 -5.90
N ARG A 105 -12.04 16.92 -7.10
CA ARG A 105 -12.30 17.62 -8.36
C ARG A 105 -13.72 17.42 -8.86
N LYS A 106 -14.54 16.69 -8.10
CA LYS A 106 -15.91 16.35 -8.46
C LYS A 106 -16.82 16.52 -7.23
N ASP A 107 -17.98 17.09 -7.42
CA ASP A 107 -18.98 17.23 -6.37
C ASP A 107 -19.40 15.86 -5.84
N GLY A 108 -19.48 15.75 -4.52
CA GLY A 108 -19.82 14.51 -3.83
C GLY A 108 -18.68 13.50 -3.71
N ALA A 109 -17.54 13.71 -4.37
CA ALA A 109 -16.34 12.90 -4.12
C ALA A 109 -15.64 13.39 -2.84
N GLY A 110 -15.20 12.45 -2.02
CA GLY A 110 -14.47 12.75 -0.79
C GLY A 110 -12.95 12.79 -1.01
N ALA A 111 -12.22 12.75 0.11
CA ALA A 111 -10.78 12.55 0.12
C ALA A 111 -10.42 11.17 0.66
N VAL A 112 -9.39 10.55 0.09
CA VAL A 112 -8.88 9.24 0.49
C VAL A 112 -7.38 9.30 0.79
N LEU A 113 -6.98 8.75 1.93
CA LEU A 113 -5.58 8.45 2.23
C LEU A 113 -5.26 7.04 1.74
N ILE A 114 -4.20 6.89 0.94
CA ILE A 114 -3.73 5.60 0.43
C ILE A 114 -2.35 5.33 1.01
N THR A 115 -2.23 4.36 1.92
CA THR A 115 -0.92 3.92 2.40
C THR A 115 -0.33 2.89 1.45
N GLY A 116 1.00 2.86 1.29
CA GLY A 116 1.66 2.05 0.29
C GLY A 116 1.45 2.58 -1.14
N SER A 117 1.30 3.90 -1.28
CA SER A 117 0.95 4.56 -2.55
C SER A 117 2.01 4.44 -3.64
N ALA A 118 3.29 4.25 -3.30
CA ALA A 118 4.37 3.99 -4.26
C ALA A 118 4.50 2.50 -4.63
N GLY A 119 3.73 1.61 -3.98
CA GLY A 119 3.59 0.20 -4.33
C GLY A 119 2.83 0.01 -5.65
N PHE A 120 2.75 -1.25 -6.14
CA PHE A 120 2.06 -1.53 -7.41
C PHE A 120 0.57 -1.20 -7.32
N VAL A 121 -0.13 -1.77 -6.35
CA VAL A 121 -1.59 -1.57 -6.20
C VAL A 121 -1.89 -0.11 -5.83
N GLY A 122 -1.15 0.43 -4.83
CA GLY A 122 -1.36 1.79 -4.35
C GLY A 122 -1.20 2.85 -5.45
N PHE A 123 -0.19 2.70 -6.31
CA PHE A 123 0.06 3.61 -7.43
C PHE A 123 -1.12 3.64 -8.41
N HIS A 124 -1.53 2.47 -8.90
CA HIS A 124 -2.62 2.40 -9.89
C HIS A 124 -3.97 2.82 -9.30
N THR A 125 -4.23 2.48 -8.04
CA THR A 125 -5.45 2.91 -7.35
C THR A 125 -5.47 4.41 -7.12
N SER A 126 -4.34 5.01 -6.73
CA SER A 126 -4.23 6.46 -6.57
C SER A 126 -4.55 7.22 -7.84
N LEU A 127 -4.01 6.78 -8.98
CA LEU A 127 -4.32 7.38 -10.29
C LEU A 127 -5.79 7.21 -10.65
N ALA A 128 -6.33 6.00 -10.49
CA ALA A 128 -7.72 5.71 -10.84
C ALA A 128 -8.74 6.52 -10.02
N LEU A 129 -8.50 6.69 -8.73
CA LEU A 129 -9.35 7.51 -7.86
C LEU A 129 -9.20 9.00 -8.19
N ARG A 130 -7.98 9.47 -8.46
CA ARG A 130 -7.74 10.85 -8.85
C ARG A 130 -8.43 11.21 -10.18
N ASP A 131 -8.40 10.29 -11.17
CA ASP A 131 -9.11 10.43 -12.45
C ASP A 131 -10.62 10.48 -12.26
N GLN A 132 -11.16 9.78 -11.26
CA GLN A 132 -12.59 9.84 -10.89
C GLN A 132 -12.96 11.11 -10.12
N GLY A 133 -12.03 11.99 -9.83
CA GLY A 133 -12.24 13.26 -9.17
C GLY A 133 -12.09 13.25 -7.65
N TRP A 134 -11.61 12.16 -7.04
CA TRP A 134 -11.34 12.11 -5.61
C TRP A 134 -10.14 12.98 -5.22
N GLY A 135 -10.19 13.54 -4.02
CA GLY A 135 -9.00 14.00 -3.31
C GLY A 135 -8.18 12.76 -2.92
N VAL A 136 -6.88 12.75 -3.22
CA VAL A 136 -6.03 11.57 -2.96
C VAL A 136 -4.72 12.02 -2.33
N LEU A 137 -4.41 11.53 -1.14
CA LEU A 137 -3.10 11.65 -0.52
C LEU A 137 -2.43 10.28 -0.45
N GLY A 138 -1.17 10.20 -0.85
CA GLY A 138 -0.35 9.01 -0.69
C GLY A 138 0.48 9.06 0.59
N LEU A 139 0.80 7.89 1.16
CA LEU A 139 1.82 7.69 2.19
C LEU A 139 2.61 6.43 1.88
N ASP A 140 3.94 6.50 1.84
CA ASP A 140 4.83 5.36 1.58
C ASP A 140 6.19 5.62 2.23
N ASN A 141 6.80 4.59 2.82
CA ASN A 141 8.13 4.72 3.43
C ASN A 141 9.28 4.51 2.44
N VAL A 142 8.96 4.25 1.19
CA VAL A 142 9.93 4.02 0.10
C VAL A 142 11.02 3.01 0.47
N ASN A 143 10.64 1.95 1.23
CA ASN A 143 11.59 0.89 1.59
C ASN A 143 12.20 0.22 0.35
N ASP A 144 13.33 -0.44 0.52
CA ASP A 144 14.15 -1.03 -0.52
C ASP A 144 13.78 -2.48 -0.91
N TYR A 145 12.64 -2.98 -0.41
CA TYR A 145 12.15 -4.32 -0.80
C TYR A 145 11.96 -4.46 -2.31
N TYR A 146 11.50 -3.39 -2.96
CA TYR A 146 11.59 -3.18 -4.40
C TYR A 146 12.57 -2.04 -4.71
N PRO A 147 13.12 -1.95 -5.94
CA PRO A 147 14.01 -0.86 -6.30
C PRO A 147 13.39 0.50 -5.95
N THR A 148 14.05 1.27 -5.11
CA THR A 148 13.59 2.60 -4.68
C THR A 148 13.45 3.57 -5.85
N SER A 149 14.25 3.39 -6.92
CA SER A 149 14.14 4.15 -8.18
C SER A 149 12.76 3.99 -8.83
N LEU A 150 12.19 2.77 -8.80
CA LEU A 150 10.83 2.49 -9.30
C LEU A 150 9.78 3.19 -8.45
N LYS A 151 9.88 3.11 -7.12
CA LYS A 151 8.97 3.81 -6.21
C LYS A 151 9.01 5.31 -6.42
N ARG A 152 10.20 5.90 -6.52
CA ARG A 152 10.37 7.33 -6.79
C ARG A 152 9.86 7.74 -8.18
N ALA A 153 9.97 6.88 -9.19
CA ALA A 153 9.36 7.13 -10.50
C ALA A 153 7.83 7.20 -10.40
N ARG A 154 7.21 6.25 -9.67
CA ARG A 154 5.77 6.25 -9.41
C ARG A 154 5.32 7.50 -8.64
N MET A 155 6.05 7.91 -7.61
CA MET A 155 5.75 9.14 -6.87
C MET A 155 5.78 10.38 -7.77
N ARG A 156 6.73 10.47 -8.71
CA ARG A 156 6.75 11.57 -9.69
C ARG A 156 5.53 11.57 -10.61
N GLU A 157 5.07 10.41 -11.05
CA GLU A 157 3.85 10.31 -11.87
C GLU A 157 2.60 10.66 -11.05
N LEU A 158 2.54 10.25 -9.79
CA LEU A 158 1.47 10.66 -8.86
C LEU A 158 1.45 12.18 -8.68
N GLU A 159 2.60 12.81 -8.48
CA GLU A 159 2.69 14.26 -8.31
C GLU A 159 2.22 15.01 -9.57
N LYS A 160 2.58 14.54 -10.80
CA LYS A 160 2.07 15.09 -12.05
C LYS A 160 0.55 15.00 -12.16
N ALA A 161 -0.06 13.93 -11.63
CA ALA A 161 -1.51 13.77 -11.57
C ALA A 161 -2.16 14.63 -10.47
N GLY A 162 -1.37 15.31 -9.64
CA GLY A 162 -1.83 16.09 -8.49
C GLY A 162 -2.15 15.24 -7.27
N VAL A 163 -1.46 14.11 -7.12
CA VAL A 163 -1.46 13.27 -5.92
C VAL A 163 -0.12 13.42 -5.23
N HIS A 164 -0.10 14.06 -4.08
CA HIS A 164 1.09 14.14 -3.25
C HIS A 164 1.29 12.84 -2.46
N THR A 165 2.53 12.38 -2.33
CA THR A 165 2.89 11.25 -1.47
C THR A 165 3.78 11.75 -0.34
N VAL A 166 3.33 11.59 0.90
CA VAL A 166 4.14 11.80 2.09
C VAL A 166 5.10 10.61 2.23
N GLU A 167 6.39 10.87 2.17
CA GLU A 167 7.41 9.86 2.40
C GLU A 167 7.63 9.69 3.91
N ALA A 168 6.98 8.69 4.49
CA ALA A 168 7.05 8.42 5.92
C ALA A 168 6.70 6.96 6.23
N ASP A 169 7.19 6.48 7.38
CA ASP A 169 6.82 5.19 7.92
C ASP A 169 5.53 5.29 8.74
N LEU A 170 4.68 4.25 8.69
CA LEU A 170 3.46 4.17 9.51
C LEU A 170 3.76 4.16 11.02
N ASN A 171 4.98 3.78 11.41
CA ASN A 171 5.41 3.80 12.79
C ASN A 171 5.87 5.19 13.26
N ASP A 172 5.99 6.17 12.35
CA ASP A 172 6.07 7.57 12.72
C ASP A 172 4.67 8.15 12.94
N ARG A 173 4.15 7.91 14.14
CA ARG A 173 2.78 8.32 14.52
C ARG A 173 2.55 9.82 14.39
N SER A 174 3.60 10.63 14.58
CA SER A 174 3.47 12.09 14.47
C SER A 174 3.16 12.51 13.05
N VAL A 175 3.85 11.94 12.06
CA VAL A 175 3.62 12.23 10.65
C VAL A 175 2.26 11.71 10.18
N VAL A 176 1.86 10.51 10.62
CA VAL A 176 0.52 9.96 10.32
C VAL A 176 -0.57 10.88 10.86
N ARG A 177 -0.42 11.35 12.10
CA ARG A 177 -1.35 12.30 12.74
C ARG A 177 -1.42 13.60 11.97
N ASP A 178 -0.28 14.21 11.69
CA ASP A 178 -0.20 15.48 10.97
C ASP A 178 -0.88 15.38 9.59
N ALA A 179 -0.71 14.26 8.89
CA ALA A 179 -1.37 14.01 7.62
C ALA A 179 -2.90 13.89 7.75
N LEU A 180 -3.38 13.20 8.80
CA LEU A 180 -4.81 13.06 9.09
C LEU A 180 -5.44 14.39 9.53
N ASP A 181 -4.72 15.20 10.28
CA ASP A 181 -5.19 16.52 10.74
C ASP A 181 -5.20 17.56 9.63
N ALA A 182 -4.27 17.46 8.68
CA ALA A 182 -4.18 18.40 7.56
C ALA A 182 -5.30 18.23 6.51
N CYS A 183 -6.03 17.11 6.53
CA CYS A 183 -7.03 16.75 5.53
C CYS A 183 -8.20 15.97 6.15
N LYS A 184 -9.42 16.38 5.82
CA LYS A 184 -10.63 15.63 6.24
C LYS A 184 -10.88 14.46 5.31
N PHE A 185 -10.32 13.31 5.65
CA PHE A 185 -10.53 12.09 4.87
C PHE A 185 -11.92 11.49 5.11
N THR A 186 -12.58 11.07 4.04
CA THR A 186 -13.79 10.27 4.10
C THR A 186 -13.51 8.78 4.07
N HIS A 187 -12.35 8.41 3.53
CA HIS A 187 -11.90 7.02 3.36
C HIS A 187 -10.40 6.88 3.60
N ILE A 188 -10.02 5.73 4.13
CA ILE A 188 -8.63 5.27 4.22
C ILE A 188 -8.53 3.96 3.45
N LEU A 189 -7.60 3.88 2.51
CA LEU A 189 -7.25 2.65 1.82
C LEU A 189 -5.86 2.21 2.27
N HIS A 190 -5.83 1.25 3.19
CA HIS A 190 -4.58 0.77 3.77
C HIS A 190 -4.03 -0.40 2.96
N LEU A 191 -3.03 -0.10 2.12
CA LEU A 191 -2.35 -1.06 1.24
C LEU A 191 -0.86 -1.24 1.60
N ALA A 192 -0.35 -0.45 2.55
CA ALA A 192 1.02 -0.59 3.02
C ALA A 192 1.18 -1.89 3.81
N ALA A 193 2.00 -2.77 3.30
CA ALA A 193 2.33 -4.03 3.95
C ALA A 193 3.67 -4.55 3.43
N GLN A 194 4.38 -5.29 4.25
CA GLN A 194 5.47 -6.14 3.79
C GLN A 194 4.86 -7.40 3.20
N ALA A 195 5.13 -7.64 1.92
CA ALA A 195 4.63 -8.80 1.17
C ALA A 195 5.74 -9.84 0.91
N GLY A 196 5.34 -11.06 0.50
CA GLY A 196 6.25 -12.10 0.05
C GLY A 196 6.62 -13.13 1.12
N VAL A 197 5.86 -14.24 1.20
CA VAL A 197 6.00 -15.31 2.21
C VAL A 197 7.46 -15.78 2.39
N ARG A 198 8.21 -15.97 1.29
CA ARG A 198 9.61 -16.37 1.36
C ARG A 198 10.52 -15.35 2.03
N TYR A 199 10.18 -14.08 1.94
CA TYR A 199 10.95 -13.02 2.59
C TYR A 199 10.68 -12.97 4.09
N ALA A 200 9.49 -13.38 4.54
CA ALA A 200 9.15 -13.47 5.97
C ALA A 200 10.12 -14.37 6.75
N VAL A 201 10.57 -15.47 6.13
CA VAL A 201 11.57 -16.37 6.73
C VAL A 201 12.93 -15.68 6.88
N LYS A 202 13.30 -14.81 5.94
CA LYS A 202 14.59 -14.09 5.96
C LYS A 202 14.59 -12.88 6.87
N ASN A 203 13.48 -12.17 6.93
CA ASN A 203 13.33 -10.92 7.69
C ASN A 203 11.94 -10.83 8.33
N PRO A 204 11.65 -11.62 9.36
CA PRO A 204 10.35 -11.59 10.04
C PRO A 204 10.07 -10.25 10.73
N GLY A 205 11.12 -9.55 11.18
CA GLY A 205 11.00 -8.24 11.83
C GLY A 205 10.31 -7.20 10.93
N SER A 206 10.53 -7.23 9.61
CA SER A 206 9.88 -6.31 8.69
C SER A 206 8.35 -6.52 8.61
N TYR A 207 7.88 -7.75 8.82
CA TYR A 207 6.44 -8.06 8.87
C TYR A 207 5.81 -7.57 10.17
N VAL A 208 6.47 -7.78 11.29
CA VAL A 208 6.00 -7.24 12.59
C VAL A 208 5.95 -5.72 12.52
N HIS A 209 7.00 -5.09 11.98
CA HIS A 209 7.08 -3.64 11.83
C HIS A 209 5.95 -3.07 10.96
N SER A 210 5.78 -3.61 9.74
CA SER A 210 4.84 -3.03 8.78
C SER A 210 3.41 -3.53 8.98
N ASN A 211 3.22 -4.86 9.15
CA ASN A 211 1.88 -5.45 9.09
C ASN A 211 1.19 -5.51 10.46
N VAL A 212 1.95 -5.46 11.55
CA VAL A 212 1.39 -5.47 12.90
C VAL A 212 1.48 -4.06 13.50
N ALA A 213 2.69 -3.56 13.76
CA ALA A 213 2.87 -2.26 14.40
C ALA A 213 2.31 -1.12 13.53
N GLY A 214 2.59 -1.13 12.22
CA GLY A 214 2.06 -0.13 11.27
C GLY A 214 0.53 -0.13 11.23
N MET A 215 -0.12 -1.32 11.22
CA MET A 215 -1.58 -1.43 11.27
C MET A 215 -2.13 -0.86 12.58
N VAL A 216 -1.56 -1.22 13.73
CA VAL A 216 -2.01 -0.70 15.04
C VAL A 216 -1.90 0.82 15.06
N ASN A 217 -0.75 1.37 14.66
CA ASN A 217 -0.51 2.81 14.68
C ASN A 217 -1.50 3.59 13.80
N ILE A 218 -1.72 3.13 12.55
CA ILE A 218 -2.66 3.82 11.66
C ILE A 218 -4.09 3.77 12.22
N MET A 219 -4.52 2.63 12.78
CA MET A 219 -5.86 2.48 13.36
C MET A 219 -6.05 3.35 14.59
N GLU A 220 -5.05 3.45 15.48
CA GLU A 220 -5.10 4.33 16.65
C GLU A 220 -5.21 5.82 16.25
N GLU A 221 -4.51 6.25 15.20
CA GLU A 221 -4.62 7.63 14.74
C GLU A 221 -5.96 7.88 14.02
N ILE A 222 -6.51 6.92 13.27
CA ILE A 222 -7.83 7.02 12.64
C ILE A 222 -8.96 7.17 13.66
N ILE A 223 -8.94 6.39 14.77
CA ILE A 223 -9.97 6.45 15.82
C ILE A 223 -10.05 7.84 16.46
N ARG A 224 -8.97 8.62 16.42
CA ARG A 224 -8.93 10.00 16.95
C ARG A 224 -9.61 11.01 16.06
N THR A 225 -9.84 10.69 14.79
CA THR A 225 -10.46 11.63 13.82
C THR A 225 -11.97 11.72 14.00
N SER A 226 -12.53 12.91 13.75
CA SER A 226 -13.97 13.14 13.76
C SER A 226 -14.40 14.03 12.58
N PRO A 227 -15.29 13.56 11.70
CA PRO A 227 -15.87 12.23 11.66
C PRO A 227 -14.82 11.15 11.31
N MET A 228 -15.01 9.93 11.82
CA MET A 228 -14.10 8.83 11.52
C MET A 228 -14.27 8.37 10.06
N PRO A 229 -13.19 8.27 9.27
CA PRO A 229 -13.26 7.80 7.89
C PRO A 229 -13.58 6.31 7.80
N LYS A 230 -14.16 5.89 6.67
CA LYS A 230 -14.34 4.47 6.36
C LYS A 230 -12.98 3.86 6.01
N VAL A 231 -12.70 2.68 6.56
CA VAL A 231 -11.43 1.99 6.36
C VAL A 231 -11.61 0.76 5.48
N VAL A 232 -10.79 0.67 4.43
CA VAL A 232 -10.62 -0.54 3.61
C VAL A 232 -9.14 -0.92 3.69
N PHE A 233 -8.84 -2.17 4.00
CA PHE A 233 -7.46 -2.65 4.03
C PHE A 233 -7.27 -3.91 3.19
N ALA A 234 -6.06 -4.09 2.65
CA ALA A 234 -5.69 -5.29 1.94
C ALA A 234 -5.42 -6.41 2.95
N SER A 235 -6.23 -7.46 2.91
CA SER A 235 -5.98 -8.70 3.61
C SER A 235 -5.18 -9.67 2.72
N SER A 236 -5.17 -10.96 3.05
CA SER A 236 -4.47 -11.99 2.30
C SER A 236 -5.37 -13.21 2.13
N SER A 237 -5.25 -13.90 0.99
CA SER A 237 -5.87 -15.22 0.80
C SER A 237 -5.35 -16.27 1.81
N SER A 238 -4.23 -16.01 2.47
CA SER A 238 -3.73 -16.85 3.56
C SER A 238 -4.70 -16.97 4.74
N VAL A 239 -5.69 -16.09 4.88
CA VAL A 239 -6.74 -16.21 5.90
C VAL A 239 -7.59 -17.46 5.73
N TYR A 240 -7.70 -17.99 4.51
CA TYR A 240 -8.45 -19.23 4.23
C TYR A 240 -7.67 -20.49 4.58
N GLY A 241 -6.36 -20.37 4.84
CA GLY A 241 -5.53 -21.45 5.37
C GLY A 241 -5.61 -22.74 4.58
N LEU A 242 -6.02 -23.81 5.23
CA LEU A 242 -6.16 -25.15 4.66
C LEU A 242 -7.47 -25.39 3.89
N ASN A 243 -8.27 -24.35 3.65
CA ASN A 243 -9.49 -24.48 2.85
C ASN A 243 -9.14 -24.93 1.42
N THR A 244 -9.74 -26.04 0.97
CA THR A 244 -9.52 -26.62 -0.36
C THR A 244 -10.56 -26.18 -1.40
N LYS A 245 -11.57 -25.43 -0.99
CA LYS A 245 -12.62 -24.91 -1.88
C LYS A 245 -12.06 -23.84 -2.83
N VAL A 246 -12.40 -23.93 -4.10
CA VAL A 246 -12.03 -22.96 -5.14
C VAL A 246 -13.26 -22.63 -5.98
N PRO A 247 -13.58 -21.36 -6.20
CA PRO A 247 -12.99 -20.15 -5.62
C PRO A 247 -13.39 -19.95 -4.16
N PHE A 248 -12.56 -19.22 -3.41
CA PHE A 248 -12.88 -18.75 -2.06
C PHE A 248 -14.03 -17.74 -2.08
N LYS A 249 -14.80 -17.69 -0.99
CA LYS A 249 -15.88 -16.73 -0.79
C LYS A 249 -15.72 -16.05 0.57
N GLU A 250 -16.35 -14.90 0.75
CA GLU A 250 -16.25 -14.10 1.97
C GLU A 250 -16.85 -14.79 3.21
N ASP A 251 -17.78 -15.73 3.01
CA ASP A 251 -18.42 -16.52 4.06
C ASP A 251 -17.73 -17.87 4.32
N ASP A 252 -16.63 -18.16 3.61
CA ASP A 252 -15.85 -19.37 3.87
C ASP A 252 -15.14 -19.27 5.23
N VAL A 253 -15.02 -20.44 5.89
CA VAL A 253 -14.39 -20.56 7.21
C VAL A 253 -12.90 -20.21 7.13
N THR A 254 -12.42 -19.47 8.14
CA THR A 254 -11.03 -18.97 8.26
C THR A 254 -10.36 -19.42 9.56
N ASP A 255 -10.76 -20.58 10.11
CA ASP A 255 -10.33 -21.10 11.41
C ASP A 255 -9.15 -22.08 11.37
N SER A 256 -8.66 -22.41 10.18
CA SER A 256 -7.62 -23.41 9.95
C SER A 256 -6.41 -22.81 9.25
N PRO A 257 -5.57 -22.02 9.94
CA PRO A 257 -4.39 -21.40 9.33
C PRO A 257 -3.43 -22.46 8.78
N ALA A 258 -2.78 -22.14 7.67
CA ALA A 258 -1.86 -23.07 6.99
C ALA A 258 -0.51 -23.24 7.69
N SER A 259 -0.19 -22.41 8.69
CA SER A 259 1.06 -22.47 9.49
C SER A 259 0.97 -21.62 10.73
#